data_92dfed33c7bc51e709fd8d444fdfdc2c
#
_entry.id   92dfed33c7bc51e709fd8d444fdfdc2c
#
_cell.length_a   1.000
_cell.length_b   1.000
_cell.length_c   1.000
_cell.angle_alpha   90.00
_cell.angle_beta   90.00
_cell.angle_gamma   90.00
#
_symmetry.space_group_name_H-M   'P 1'
#
loop_
_entity.id
_entity.type
_entity.pdbx_description
1 polymer ?
#
loop_
_entity_poly.entity_id
_entity_poly.type
_entity_poly.pdbx_seq_one_letter_code
_entity_poly.pdbx_strand_id
1 'polypeptide(L)'
;DCHYINLTTAKNLQDIGKVGMRKLFDFFKLLRKIRHEVKVVKPQLVYVTPNACGGAFYKDFVVVQMLKRLGCQVVVHYHNKGVVTRQDRRLDNALYRRFFKDIKVILLSECLYDDVKKYVKRDDVFVCGNGIPSASIESFVSAPFDAASPEDKIPHLLFLSNLLISKGVVVLLDSLKVLKEKGCRFVCDFVGGETVEMDATMFQNEVTKRGLEDMVVYHGRKYGKDKEAFLNGADIFVFPTFYHNECFPLVLLEAMQHRLPCVSTTEGGIPGIIDEGKTGFLVPKYNAAILANKIETLLTDSALRQRMGEAGRRKFEKEFTLEVFEKRMAEILKTCV
;
A
#
# COMPACT_ATOMS: atom_id res chain seq x y z
N ASP A 1 -20.43 19.99 -9.70
CA ASP A 1 -19.42 20.77 -8.97
C ASP A 1 -18.90 19.95 -7.79
N CYS A 2 -17.58 20.00 -7.57
CA CYS A 2 -16.93 19.30 -6.46
C CYS A 2 -16.29 20.33 -5.51
N HIS A 3 -16.58 20.22 -4.21
CA HIS A 3 -16.00 21.05 -3.16
C HIS A 3 -15.10 20.21 -2.28
N TYR A 4 -13.89 20.68 -2.01
CA TYR A 4 -12.91 19.97 -1.22
C TYR A 4 -12.59 20.66 0.11
N ILE A 5 -12.59 19.90 1.19
CA ILE A 5 -12.17 20.35 2.52
C ILE A 5 -11.09 19.42 3.08
N ASN A 6 -9.91 19.96 3.34
CA ASN A 6 -8.85 19.20 3.99
C ASN A 6 -9.17 19.00 5.48
N LEU A 7 -9.26 17.74 5.92
CA LEU A 7 -9.51 17.34 7.31
C LEU A 7 -8.24 17.32 8.18
N THR A 8 -7.04 17.55 7.58
CA THR A 8 -5.77 17.50 8.30
C THR A 8 -5.61 18.72 9.19
N THR A 9 -5.42 18.51 10.50
CA THR A 9 -5.14 19.54 11.49
C THR A 9 -3.64 19.62 11.85
N ALA A 10 -2.82 18.69 11.41
CA ALA A 10 -1.38 18.69 11.62
C ALA A 10 -0.68 19.49 10.51
N LYS A 11 0.20 20.45 10.89
CA LYS A 11 0.98 21.25 9.94
C LYS A 11 2.28 20.55 9.53
N ASN A 12 2.85 19.73 10.42
CA ASN A 12 4.10 18.98 10.21
C ASN A 12 3.93 17.52 10.63
N LEU A 13 4.74 16.63 10.04
CA LEU A 13 4.78 15.20 10.39
C LEU A 13 5.08 14.95 11.88
N GLN A 14 5.90 15.81 12.50
CA GLN A 14 6.26 15.73 13.92
C GLN A 14 5.12 16.08 14.90
N ASP A 15 4.05 16.68 14.38
CA ASP A 15 2.86 17.05 15.16
C ASP A 15 1.79 15.97 15.19
N ILE A 16 1.97 14.89 14.47
CA ILE A 16 1.04 13.77 14.43
C ILE A 16 1.02 13.08 15.80
N GLY A 17 -0.17 12.93 16.39
CA GLY A 17 -0.36 12.24 17.69
C GLY A 17 -0.28 13.13 18.94
N LYS A 18 0.23 14.36 18.86
CA LYS A 18 0.24 15.27 20.02
C LYS A 18 -1.11 15.98 20.17
N VAL A 19 -1.70 15.92 21.35
CA VAL A 19 -2.95 16.64 21.68
C VAL A 19 -2.58 17.97 22.35
N GLY A 20 -3.10 19.09 21.82
CA GLY A 20 -2.89 20.43 22.39
C GLY A 20 -4.12 21.31 22.19
N MET A 21 -4.31 22.31 23.06
CA MET A 21 -5.46 23.24 23.02
C MET A 21 -5.63 23.92 21.65
N ARG A 22 -4.51 24.26 20.98
CA ARG A 22 -4.51 24.83 19.63
C ARG A 22 -5.17 23.90 18.60
N LYS A 23 -4.87 22.59 18.65
CA LYS A 23 -5.47 21.59 17.75
C LYS A 23 -6.97 21.43 17.98
N LEU A 24 -7.40 21.52 19.23
CA LEU A 24 -8.82 21.50 19.56
C LEU A 24 -9.54 22.72 18.96
N PHE A 25 -8.96 23.90 19.09
CA PHE A 25 -9.49 25.14 18.50
C PHE A 25 -9.54 25.07 16.96
N ASP A 26 -8.46 24.58 16.33
CA ASP A 26 -8.41 24.37 14.87
C ASP A 26 -9.46 23.34 14.41
N PHE A 27 -9.70 22.33 15.22
CA PHE A 27 -10.77 21.34 14.94
C PHE A 27 -12.17 21.96 15.03
N PHE A 28 -12.44 22.83 16.02
CA PHE A 28 -13.72 23.55 16.08
C PHE A 28 -13.92 24.50 14.90
N LYS A 29 -12.86 25.18 14.45
CA LYS A 29 -12.91 25.98 13.21
C LYS A 29 -13.24 25.13 12.01
N LEU A 30 -12.62 23.96 11.89
CA LEU A 30 -12.88 23.00 10.82
C LEU A 30 -14.35 22.56 10.82
N LEU A 31 -14.91 22.20 11.98
CA LEU A 31 -16.32 21.82 12.10
C LEU A 31 -17.27 22.94 11.66
N ARG A 32 -16.97 24.19 12.06
CA ARG A 32 -17.75 25.36 11.62
C ARG A 32 -17.66 25.55 10.11
N LYS A 33 -16.47 25.41 9.51
CA LYS A 33 -16.27 25.49 8.07
C LYS A 33 -17.09 24.42 7.34
N ILE A 34 -16.96 23.15 7.75
CA ILE A 34 -17.72 22.05 7.15
C ILE A 34 -19.23 22.31 7.22
N ARG A 35 -19.73 22.73 8.40
CA ARG A 35 -21.16 23.05 8.58
C ARG A 35 -21.63 24.18 7.69
N HIS A 36 -20.80 25.21 7.48
CA HIS A 36 -21.10 26.33 6.60
C HIS A 36 -21.18 25.87 5.14
N GLU A 37 -20.13 25.17 4.67
CA GLU A 37 -20.08 24.66 3.29
C GLU A 37 -21.25 23.73 2.96
N VAL A 38 -21.57 22.79 3.85
CA VAL A 38 -22.70 21.87 3.66
C VAL A 38 -24.02 22.64 3.52
N LYS A 39 -24.22 23.72 4.30
CA LYS A 39 -25.45 24.53 4.22
C LYS A 39 -25.53 25.37 2.94
N VAL A 40 -24.39 25.88 2.45
CA VAL A 40 -24.32 26.69 1.23
C VAL A 40 -24.42 25.82 -0.02
N VAL A 41 -23.59 24.76 -0.07
CA VAL A 41 -23.46 23.89 -1.27
C VAL A 41 -24.63 22.90 -1.37
N LYS A 42 -25.17 22.44 -0.23
CA LYS A 42 -26.21 21.39 -0.15
C LYS A 42 -25.84 20.17 -1.00
N PRO A 43 -24.68 19.52 -0.71
CA PRO A 43 -24.16 18.43 -1.53
C PRO A 43 -25.14 17.24 -1.54
N GLN A 44 -25.29 16.60 -2.69
CA GLN A 44 -26.05 15.34 -2.82
C GLN A 44 -25.34 14.19 -2.09
N LEU A 45 -24.01 14.17 -2.12
CA LEU A 45 -23.16 13.15 -1.48
C LEU A 45 -21.95 13.80 -0.84
N VAL A 46 -21.56 13.32 0.33
CA VAL A 46 -20.30 13.68 0.99
C VAL A 46 -19.37 12.47 1.05
N TYR A 47 -18.26 12.56 0.34
CA TYR A 47 -17.21 11.55 0.35
C TYR A 47 -16.18 11.88 1.41
N VAL A 48 -15.84 10.90 2.26
CA VAL A 48 -14.92 11.07 3.39
C VAL A 48 -13.88 9.96 3.40
N THR A 49 -12.61 10.31 3.61
CA THR A 49 -11.51 9.36 3.83
C THR A 49 -11.13 9.32 5.32
N PRO A 50 -11.80 8.52 6.15
CA PRO A 50 -11.57 8.51 7.58
C PRO A 50 -10.41 7.60 7.97
N ASN A 51 -9.92 7.80 9.20
CA ASN A 51 -9.02 6.85 9.84
C ASN A 51 -9.81 5.70 10.48
N ALA A 52 -9.28 4.47 10.37
CA ALA A 52 -9.94 3.28 10.88
C ALA A 52 -9.91 3.18 12.41
N CYS A 53 -8.89 3.73 13.07
CA CYS A 53 -8.73 3.59 14.52
C CYS A 53 -7.92 4.73 15.16
N GLY A 54 -7.84 4.70 16.50
CA GLY A 54 -7.03 5.64 17.29
C GLY A 54 -7.64 7.05 17.41
N GLY A 55 -6.82 8.00 17.87
CA GLY A 55 -7.27 9.40 18.08
C GLY A 55 -7.77 10.09 16.83
N ALA A 56 -7.23 9.74 15.67
CA ALA A 56 -7.68 10.26 14.38
C ALA A 56 -9.10 9.80 14.05
N PHE A 57 -9.46 8.55 14.33
CA PHE A 57 -10.82 8.04 14.18
C PHE A 57 -11.83 8.84 15.02
N TYR A 58 -11.51 9.20 16.27
CA TYR A 58 -12.46 9.96 17.11
C TYR A 58 -12.77 11.33 16.52
N LYS A 59 -11.78 11.99 15.94
CA LYS A 59 -11.98 13.25 15.19
C LYS A 59 -12.93 13.03 14.00
N ASP A 60 -12.64 12.02 13.19
CA ASP A 60 -13.40 11.71 11.98
C ASP A 60 -14.82 11.23 12.33
N PHE A 61 -14.99 10.53 13.45
CA PHE A 61 -16.29 10.16 14.01
C PHE A 61 -17.16 11.40 14.25
N VAL A 62 -16.61 12.45 14.89
CA VAL A 62 -17.35 13.70 15.15
C VAL A 62 -17.78 14.36 13.85
N VAL A 63 -16.89 14.42 12.85
CA VAL A 63 -17.18 14.97 11.52
C VAL A 63 -18.34 14.20 10.87
N VAL A 64 -18.24 12.88 10.79
CA VAL A 64 -19.26 12.03 10.16
C VAL A 64 -20.60 12.13 10.89
N GLN A 65 -20.61 12.15 12.24
CA GLN A 65 -21.85 12.33 12.99
C GLN A 65 -22.49 13.71 12.77
N MET A 66 -21.69 14.75 12.58
CA MET A 66 -22.17 16.08 12.23
C MET A 66 -22.80 16.09 10.83
N LEU A 67 -22.15 15.50 9.84
CA LEU A 67 -22.65 15.38 8.47
C LEU A 67 -24.02 14.65 8.45
N LYS A 68 -24.13 13.52 9.15
CA LYS A 68 -25.40 12.78 9.29
C LYS A 68 -26.51 13.64 9.92
N ARG A 69 -26.20 14.41 10.98
CA ARG A 69 -27.17 15.32 11.62
C ARG A 69 -27.60 16.48 10.71
N LEU A 70 -26.78 16.83 9.73
CA LEU A 70 -27.11 17.82 8.70
C LEU A 70 -27.92 17.21 7.54
N GLY A 71 -28.24 15.92 7.60
CA GLY A 71 -29.00 15.22 6.57
C GLY A 71 -28.20 14.83 5.34
N CYS A 72 -26.85 14.88 5.41
CA CYS A 72 -25.99 14.49 4.29
C CYS A 72 -25.98 12.98 4.09
N GLN A 73 -26.05 12.55 2.84
CA GLN A 73 -25.69 11.21 2.45
C GLN A 73 -24.16 11.10 2.48
N VAL A 74 -23.63 10.12 3.21
CA VAL A 74 -22.18 9.97 3.44
C VAL A 74 -21.69 8.63 2.91
N VAL A 75 -20.61 8.66 2.11
CA VAL A 75 -19.83 7.49 1.75
C VAL A 75 -18.43 7.63 2.33
N VAL A 76 -17.89 6.56 2.88
CA VAL A 76 -16.53 6.54 3.42
C VAL A 76 -15.62 5.64 2.60
N HIS A 77 -14.41 6.09 2.33
CA HIS A 77 -13.39 5.32 1.62
C HIS A 77 -12.18 5.12 2.52
N TYR A 78 -11.90 3.87 2.87
CA TYR A 78 -10.78 3.53 3.75
C TYR A 78 -9.50 3.28 2.96
N HIS A 79 -8.47 4.10 3.26
CA HIS A 79 -7.08 3.91 2.81
C HIS A 79 -6.18 3.33 3.91
N ASN A 80 -6.76 2.97 5.02
CA ASN A 80 -6.11 2.32 6.18
C ASN A 80 -7.08 1.31 6.80
N LYS A 81 -6.57 0.45 7.68
CA LYS A 81 -7.34 -0.58 8.38
C LYS A 81 -7.09 -0.52 9.88
N GLY A 82 -7.83 -1.28 10.68
CA GLY A 82 -7.66 -1.36 12.11
C GLY A 82 -8.95 -1.32 12.92
N VAL A 83 -10.12 -1.31 12.27
CA VAL A 83 -11.42 -1.41 12.95
C VAL A 83 -11.48 -2.71 13.74
N VAL A 84 -11.10 -3.84 13.13
CA VAL A 84 -11.07 -5.15 13.78
C VAL A 84 -10.20 -5.19 15.04
N THR A 85 -9.09 -4.43 15.08
CA THR A 85 -8.16 -4.41 16.21
C THR A 85 -8.72 -3.70 17.45
N ARG A 86 -9.79 -2.93 17.28
CA ARG A 86 -10.41 -2.12 18.32
C ARG A 86 -11.85 -2.53 18.66
N GLN A 87 -12.43 -3.42 17.86
CA GLN A 87 -13.86 -3.78 17.94
C GLN A 87 -14.29 -4.40 19.29
N ASP A 88 -13.35 -4.90 20.09
CA ASP A 88 -13.66 -5.51 21.39
C ASP A 88 -13.56 -4.51 22.55
N ARG A 89 -13.07 -3.29 22.30
CA ARG A 89 -13.09 -2.21 23.29
C ARG A 89 -14.51 -1.62 23.34
N ARG A 90 -15.13 -1.60 24.52
CA ARG A 90 -16.52 -1.16 24.71
C ARG A 90 -16.84 0.18 24.07
N LEU A 91 -15.97 1.18 24.28
CA LEU A 91 -16.16 2.51 23.70
C LEU A 91 -16.06 2.48 22.17
N ASP A 92 -14.97 1.92 21.64
CA ASP A 92 -14.72 1.86 20.19
C ASP A 92 -15.84 1.08 19.48
N ASN A 93 -16.28 -0.04 20.05
CA ASN A 93 -17.40 -0.83 19.53
C ASN A 93 -18.71 0.00 19.45
N ALA A 94 -19.04 0.76 20.50
CA ALA A 94 -20.22 1.61 20.49
C ALA A 94 -20.11 2.74 19.46
N LEU A 95 -18.92 3.33 19.31
CA LEU A 95 -18.66 4.37 18.31
C LEU A 95 -18.71 3.81 16.89
N TYR A 96 -18.11 2.63 16.62
CA TYR A 96 -18.19 1.99 15.31
C TYR A 96 -19.62 1.64 14.90
N ARG A 97 -20.44 1.07 15.79
CA ARG A 97 -21.86 0.81 15.53
C ARG A 97 -22.60 2.08 15.09
N ARG A 98 -22.30 3.21 15.73
CA ARG A 98 -22.90 4.49 15.40
C ARG A 98 -22.31 5.13 14.15
N PHE A 99 -20.99 4.95 13.93
CA PHE A 99 -20.29 5.45 12.76
C PHE A 99 -20.81 4.83 11.48
N PHE A 100 -20.84 3.49 11.43
CA PHE A 100 -21.20 2.72 10.24
C PHE A 100 -22.72 2.62 9.98
N LYS A 101 -23.55 3.04 10.93
CA LYS A 101 -25.00 3.04 10.71
C LYS A 101 -25.36 3.91 9.50
N ASP A 102 -26.10 3.36 8.54
CA ASP A 102 -26.58 4.07 7.33
C ASP A 102 -25.42 4.74 6.52
N ILE A 103 -24.29 4.05 6.41
CA ILE A 103 -23.12 4.49 5.63
C ILE A 103 -22.73 3.41 4.62
N LYS A 104 -22.51 3.83 3.38
CA LYS A 104 -21.84 3.02 2.36
C LYS A 104 -20.32 3.15 2.51
N VAL A 105 -19.61 2.03 2.32
CA VAL A 105 -18.16 1.94 2.55
C VAL A 105 -17.48 1.53 1.26
N ILE A 106 -16.39 2.21 0.91
CA ILE A 106 -15.49 1.82 -0.18
C ILE A 106 -14.21 1.27 0.46
N LEU A 107 -13.80 0.09 0.03
CA LEU A 107 -12.57 -0.58 0.44
C LEU A 107 -11.64 -0.73 -0.77
N LEU A 108 -10.33 -0.74 -0.51
CA LEU A 108 -9.32 -0.89 -1.58
C LEU A 108 -9.21 -2.32 -2.12
N SER A 109 -9.68 -3.31 -1.36
CA SER A 109 -9.67 -4.72 -1.74
C SER A 109 -10.77 -5.48 -1.03
N GLU A 110 -11.27 -6.55 -1.65
CA GLU A 110 -12.24 -7.46 -1.04
C GLU A 110 -11.74 -8.06 0.29
N CYS A 111 -10.44 -8.36 0.36
CA CYS A 111 -9.79 -8.91 1.55
C CYS A 111 -9.87 -7.98 2.78
N LEU A 112 -10.12 -6.68 2.57
CA LEU A 112 -10.27 -5.71 3.65
C LEU A 112 -11.68 -5.69 4.26
N TYR A 113 -12.64 -6.43 3.71
CA TYR A 113 -13.98 -6.51 4.26
C TYR A 113 -13.98 -7.10 5.69
N ASP A 114 -13.06 -8.02 5.97
CA ASP A 114 -12.91 -8.60 7.31
C ASP A 114 -12.64 -7.56 8.41
N ASP A 115 -12.05 -6.40 8.07
CA ASP A 115 -11.81 -5.32 9.02
C ASP A 115 -13.11 -4.62 9.48
N VAL A 116 -14.15 -4.60 8.65
CA VAL A 116 -15.39 -3.84 8.91
C VAL A 116 -16.66 -4.70 8.99
N LYS A 117 -16.62 -5.98 8.64
CA LYS A 117 -17.78 -6.87 8.49
C LYS A 117 -18.69 -6.96 9.71
N LYS A 118 -18.17 -6.69 10.91
CA LYS A 118 -18.97 -6.64 12.17
C LYS A 118 -19.99 -5.50 12.16
N TYR A 119 -19.76 -4.45 11.39
CA TYR A 119 -20.53 -3.20 11.42
C TYR A 119 -21.20 -2.84 10.11
N VAL A 120 -20.74 -3.39 8.99
CA VAL A 120 -21.20 -3.05 7.63
C VAL A 120 -21.66 -4.31 6.92
N LYS A 121 -22.89 -4.28 6.37
CA LYS A 121 -23.37 -5.37 5.52
C LYS A 121 -22.61 -5.40 4.20
N ARG A 122 -22.47 -6.58 3.61
CA ARG A 122 -21.75 -6.73 2.33
C ARG A 122 -22.33 -5.87 1.21
N ASP A 123 -23.65 -5.72 1.17
CA ASP A 123 -24.36 -4.93 0.16
C ASP A 123 -24.10 -3.42 0.26
N ASP A 124 -23.62 -2.95 1.41
CA ASP A 124 -23.23 -1.55 1.64
C ASP A 124 -21.74 -1.31 1.38
N VAL A 125 -20.99 -2.33 0.88
CA VAL A 125 -19.55 -2.27 0.62
C VAL A 125 -19.26 -2.32 -0.87
N PHE A 126 -18.52 -1.34 -1.34
CA PHE A 126 -17.93 -1.28 -2.68
C PHE A 126 -16.43 -1.55 -2.61
N VAL A 127 -15.87 -2.09 -3.68
CA VAL A 127 -14.41 -2.30 -3.79
C VAL A 127 -13.87 -1.44 -4.92
N CYS A 128 -12.89 -0.60 -4.58
CA CYS A 128 -12.18 0.25 -5.52
C CYS A 128 -10.69 0.31 -5.14
N GLY A 129 -9.88 -0.56 -5.75
CA GLY A 129 -8.42 -0.53 -5.59
C GLY A 129 -7.84 0.76 -6.14
N ASN A 130 -6.73 1.22 -5.56
CA ASN A 130 -6.03 2.38 -6.06
C ASN A 130 -5.57 2.18 -7.51
N GLY A 131 -5.51 3.28 -8.27
CA GLY A 131 -4.88 3.35 -9.58
C GLY A 131 -3.65 4.27 -9.54
N ILE A 132 -2.70 4.00 -10.41
CA ILE A 132 -1.54 4.87 -10.64
C ILE A 132 -1.47 5.29 -12.11
N PRO A 133 -0.86 6.46 -12.43
CA PRO A 133 -0.64 6.86 -13.82
C PRO A 133 0.14 5.80 -14.59
N SER A 134 -0.27 5.55 -15.83
CA SER A 134 0.50 4.67 -16.71
C SER A 134 1.85 5.32 -17.04
N ALA A 135 2.94 4.55 -16.92
CA ALA A 135 4.25 5.01 -17.36
C ALA A 135 4.26 5.23 -18.87
N SER A 136 4.92 6.29 -19.33
CA SER A 136 5.09 6.53 -20.77
C SER A 136 5.93 5.43 -21.40
N ILE A 137 5.68 5.12 -22.68
CA ILE A 137 6.44 4.10 -23.43
C ILE A 137 7.94 4.43 -23.42
N GLU A 138 8.30 5.72 -23.38
CA GLU A 138 9.68 6.19 -23.30
C GLU A 138 10.40 5.81 -22.00
N SER A 139 9.65 5.56 -20.91
CA SER A 139 10.22 5.14 -19.62
C SER A 139 10.75 3.69 -19.62
N PHE A 140 10.42 2.90 -20.66
CA PHE A 140 10.90 1.51 -20.79
C PHE A 140 12.20 1.39 -21.61
N VAL A 141 12.82 2.50 -22.02
CA VAL A 141 14.07 2.51 -22.78
C VAL A 141 15.25 2.61 -21.83
N SER A 142 16.10 1.58 -21.89
CA SER A 142 17.43 1.40 -21.30
C SER A 142 17.53 1.41 -19.77
N ALA A 143 17.63 0.20 -19.21
CA ALA A 143 18.21 0.00 -17.88
C ALA A 143 19.72 0.30 -17.91
N PRO A 144 20.30 0.85 -16.83
CA PRO A 144 21.75 1.08 -16.71
C PRO A 144 22.54 -0.22 -16.44
N PHE A 145 21.97 -1.38 -16.72
CA PHE A 145 22.56 -2.68 -16.45
C PHE A 145 23.19 -3.26 -17.72
N ASP A 146 24.41 -3.79 -17.61
CA ASP A 146 25.25 -4.28 -18.67
C ASP A 146 24.54 -5.20 -19.67
N ALA A 147 24.86 -5.04 -20.95
CA ALA A 147 24.42 -5.88 -22.05
C ALA A 147 25.18 -7.23 -22.05
N ALA A 148 25.08 -7.98 -20.95
CA ALA A 148 25.52 -9.37 -20.90
C ALA A 148 24.59 -10.25 -21.74
N SER A 149 25.12 -11.35 -22.29
CA SER A 149 24.29 -12.34 -22.98
C SER A 149 23.19 -12.85 -22.05
N PRO A 150 21.99 -13.18 -22.55
CA PRO A 150 20.86 -13.60 -21.71
C PRO A 150 21.18 -14.77 -20.76
N GLU A 151 22.16 -15.60 -21.09
CA GLU A 151 22.57 -16.78 -20.30
C GLU A 151 23.49 -16.44 -19.12
N ASP A 152 24.22 -15.31 -19.17
CA ASP A 152 25.15 -14.88 -18.14
C ASP A 152 24.64 -13.76 -17.22
N LYS A 153 23.46 -13.23 -17.52
CA LYS A 153 22.88 -12.14 -16.74
C LYS A 153 22.54 -12.60 -15.33
N ILE A 154 23.14 -11.95 -14.32
CA ILE A 154 22.79 -12.16 -12.91
C ILE A 154 21.42 -11.50 -12.68
N PRO A 155 20.40 -12.23 -12.18
CA PRO A 155 19.08 -11.65 -11.91
C PRO A 155 19.12 -10.61 -10.79
N HIS A 156 18.38 -9.50 -10.98
CA HIS A 156 18.20 -8.43 -10.02
C HIS A 156 16.87 -8.58 -9.27
N LEU A 157 16.96 -8.66 -7.93
CA LEU A 157 15.82 -8.54 -7.02
C LEU A 157 15.67 -7.08 -6.61
N LEU A 158 14.46 -6.56 -6.56
CA LEU A 158 14.19 -5.19 -6.10
C LEU A 158 13.31 -5.19 -4.85
N PHE A 159 13.77 -4.53 -3.80
CA PHE A 159 12.98 -4.10 -2.66
C PHE A 159 12.83 -2.57 -2.71
N LEU A 160 11.60 -2.08 -2.75
CA LEU A 160 11.30 -0.65 -2.87
C LEU A 160 10.39 -0.19 -1.72
N SER A 161 10.98 0.28 -0.63
CA SER A 161 10.29 0.86 0.53
C SER A 161 11.29 1.52 1.47
N ASN A 162 10.83 2.39 2.36
CA ASN A 162 11.65 2.85 3.48
C ASN A 162 12.14 1.66 4.33
N LEU A 163 13.30 1.80 4.97
CA LEU A 163 13.91 0.80 5.84
C LEU A 163 13.15 0.69 7.18
N LEU A 164 11.90 0.25 7.12
CA LEU A 164 11.09 -0.12 8.27
C LEU A 164 11.15 -1.65 8.45
N ILE A 165 11.39 -2.12 9.67
CA ILE A 165 11.45 -3.55 9.97
C ILE A 165 10.15 -4.24 9.54
N SER A 166 9.01 -3.60 9.79
CA SER A 166 7.69 -4.12 9.42
C SER A 166 7.41 -4.18 7.91
N LYS A 167 8.21 -3.51 7.07
CA LYS A 167 8.17 -3.68 5.60
C LYS A 167 8.89 -4.94 5.13
N GLY A 168 9.46 -5.71 6.06
CA GLY A 168 10.05 -7.01 5.79
C GLY A 168 11.53 -6.99 5.42
N VAL A 169 12.25 -5.89 5.68
CA VAL A 169 13.69 -5.75 5.39
C VAL A 169 14.49 -6.93 5.95
N VAL A 170 14.34 -7.23 7.25
CA VAL A 170 15.07 -8.31 7.91
C VAL A 170 14.65 -9.68 7.39
N VAL A 171 13.35 -9.89 7.15
CA VAL A 171 12.82 -11.16 6.60
C VAL A 171 13.39 -11.41 5.20
N LEU A 172 13.53 -10.37 4.38
CA LEU A 172 14.17 -10.49 3.07
C LEU A 172 15.65 -10.82 3.22
N LEU A 173 16.41 -10.11 4.05
CA LEU A 173 17.82 -10.42 4.28
C LEU A 173 18.02 -11.87 4.77
N ASP A 174 17.17 -12.37 5.66
CA ASP A 174 17.20 -13.77 6.10
C ASP A 174 16.94 -14.73 4.93
N SER A 175 16.01 -14.42 4.04
CA SER A 175 15.73 -15.23 2.86
C SER A 175 16.87 -15.22 1.84
N LEU A 176 17.53 -14.06 1.66
CA LEU A 176 18.70 -13.93 0.78
C LEU A 176 19.89 -14.75 1.29
N LYS A 177 20.09 -14.82 2.62
CA LYS A 177 21.08 -15.70 3.23
C LYS A 177 20.82 -17.16 2.86
N VAL A 178 19.57 -17.63 2.98
CA VAL A 178 19.19 -19.00 2.59
C VAL A 178 19.48 -19.26 1.10
N LEU A 179 19.19 -18.29 0.22
CA LEU A 179 19.48 -18.39 -1.21
C LEU A 179 20.99 -18.45 -1.50
N LYS A 180 21.80 -17.65 -0.82
CA LYS A 180 23.26 -17.70 -0.91
C LYS A 180 23.82 -19.06 -0.49
N GLU A 181 23.34 -19.60 0.64
CA GLU A 181 23.72 -20.94 1.14
C GLU A 181 23.36 -22.07 0.16
N LYS A 182 22.30 -21.88 -0.65
CA LYS A 182 21.92 -22.79 -1.75
C LYS A 182 22.75 -22.58 -3.04
N GLY A 183 23.64 -21.60 -3.07
CA GLY A 183 24.47 -21.28 -4.25
C GLY A 183 23.74 -20.50 -5.34
N CYS A 184 22.60 -19.87 -5.05
CA CYS A 184 21.88 -19.03 -6.00
C CYS A 184 22.71 -17.74 -6.31
N ARG A 185 22.76 -17.34 -7.59
CA ARG A 185 23.38 -16.08 -8.03
C ARG A 185 22.30 -15.03 -8.24
N PHE A 186 22.43 -13.89 -7.57
CA PHE A 186 21.54 -12.74 -7.70
C PHE A 186 22.22 -11.47 -7.16
N VAL A 187 21.67 -10.31 -7.50
CA VAL A 187 21.90 -9.04 -6.81
C VAL A 187 20.55 -8.59 -6.23
N CYS A 188 20.53 -8.05 -5.02
CA CYS A 188 19.34 -7.49 -4.42
C CYS A 188 19.53 -6.00 -4.11
N ASP A 189 18.76 -5.18 -4.81
CA ASP A 189 18.76 -3.74 -4.69
C ASP A 189 17.70 -3.28 -3.68
N PHE A 190 18.15 -2.64 -2.59
CA PHE A 190 17.28 -1.99 -1.60
C PHE A 190 17.21 -0.50 -1.89
N VAL A 191 16.00 -0.03 -2.26
CA VAL A 191 15.73 1.37 -2.58
C VAL A 191 14.67 1.93 -1.64
N GLY A 192 15.03 3.00 -0.92
CA GLY A 192 14.10 3.66 0.01
C GLY A 192 14.81 4.50 1.06
N GLY A 193 14.05 5.21 1.86
CA GLY A 193 14.60 6.10 2.88
C GLY A 193 14.93 5.38 4.18
N GLU A 194 15.91 5.89 4.88
CA GLU A 194 16.21 5.53 6.26
C GLU A 194 15.04 5.91 7.19
N THR A 195 14.98 5.23 8.32
CA THR A 195 14.01 5.49 9.38
C THR A 195 14.69 5.49 10.75
N VAL A 196 13.94 5.87 11.79
CA VAL A 196 14.42 5.76 13.17
C VAL A 196 14.63 4.30 13.61
N GLU A 197 14.03 3.33 12.91
CA GLU A 197 14.18 1.89 13.20
C GLU A 197 15.41 1.30 12.52
N MET A 198 15.82 1.87 11.36
CA MET A 198 16.96 1.37 10.59
C MET A 198 17.53 2.49 9.71
N ASP A 199 18.74 2.91 10.01
CA ASP A 199 19.57 3.78 9.16
C ASP A 199 20.49 2.93 8.25
N ALA A 200 21.28 3.60 7.39
CA ALA A 200 22.18 2.95 6.47
C ALA A 200 23.25 2.10 7.18
N THR A 201 23.77 2.56 8.33
CA THR A 201 24.78 1.84 9.10
C THR A 201 24.19 0.58 9.73
N MET A 202 23.01 0.69 10.32
CA MET A 202 22.29 -0.46 10.89
C MET A 202 21.96 -1.49 9.80
N PHE A 203 21.51 -1.03 8.63
CA PHE A 203 21.24 -1.91 7.49
C PHE A 203 22.49 -2.64 7.04
N GLN A 204 23.62 -1.92 6.86
CA GLN A 204 24.89 -2.54 6.45
C GLN A 204 25.38 -3.57 7.47
N ASN A 205 25.22 -3.31 8.77
CA ASN A 205 25.53 -4.28 9.81
C ASN A 205 24.67 -5.56 9.70
N GLU A 206 23.39 -5.43 9.37
CA GLU A 206 22.51 -6.60 9.15
C GLU A 206 22.89 -7.37 7.88
N VAL A 207 23.39 -6.70 6.83
CA VAL A 207 23.95 -7.32 5.61
C VAL A 207 25.22 -8.09 5.95
N THR A 208 26.20 -7.47 6.62
CA THR A 208 27.47 -8.08 7.02
C THR A 208 27.28 -9.27 7.96
N LYS A 209 26.40 -9.16 8.95
CA LYS A 209 26.05 -10.27 9.85
C LYS A 209 25.57 -11.53 9.13
N ARG A 210 25.03 -11.38 7.91
CA ARG A 210 24.56 -12.48 7.05
C ARG A 210 25.54 -12.87 5.95
N GLY A 211 26.65 -12.14 5.83
CA GLY A 211 27.64 -12.36 4.78
C GLY A 211 27.09 -12.09 3.38
N LEU A 212 26.33 -11.01 3.20
CA LEU A 212 25.62 -10.67 1.96
C LEU A 212 26.21 -9.45 1.24
N GLU A 213 27.40 -8.99 1.62
CA GLU A 213 28.03 -7.76 1.14
C GLU A 213 28.28 -7.75 -0.37
N ASP A 214 28.44 -8.91 -0.96
CA ASP A 214 28.69 -9.14 -2.39
C ASP A 214 27.39 -9.24 -3.22
N MET A 215 26.23 -9.32 -2.58
CA MET A 215 24.94 -9.57 -3.25
C MET A 215 23.86 -8.53 -2.93
N VAL A 216 24.05 -7.69 -1.91
CA VAL A 216 23.05 -6.72 -1.46
C VAL A 216 23.59 -5.31 -1.54
N VAL A 217 22.85 -4.42 -2.21
CA VAL A 217 23.20 -3.01 -2.37
C VAL A 217 22.08 -2.12 -1.85
N TYR A 218 22.43 -1.15 -1.00
CA TYR A 218 21.51 -0.11 -0.54
C TYR A 218 21.75 1.19 -1.31
N HIS A 219 20.73 1.70 -1.96
CA HIS A 219 20.80 2.87 -2.84
C HIS A 219 20.24 4.15 -2.23
N GLY A 220 19.72 4.08 -0.99
CA GLY A 220 19.04 5.22 -0.40
C GLY A 220 17.72 5.54 -1.11
N ARG A 221 17.21 6.71 -0.84
CA ARG A 221 15.92 7.18 -1.38
C ARG A 221 16.05 7.62 -2.83
N LYS A 222 15.19 7.11 -3.72
CA LYS A 222 15.11 7.47 -5.13
C LYS A 222 13.70 7.89 -5.51
N TYR A 223 13.58 8.79 -6.48
CA TYR A 223 12.32 9.33 -7.01
C TYR A 223 12.36 9.48 -8.53
N GLY A 224 11.19 9.63 -9.15
CA GLY A 224 11.05 9.89 -10.58
C GLY A 224 11.88 8.92 -11.43
N LYS A 225 12.65 9.43 -12.38
CA LYS A 225 13.45 8.62 -13.32
C LYS A 225 14.45 7.68 -12.65
N ASP A 226 15.06 8.10 -11.53
CA ASP A 226 15.99 7.24 -10.81
C ASP A 226 15.29 6.01 -10.21
N LYS A 227 14.08 6.17 -9.67
CA LYS A 227 13.26 5.04 -9.20
C LYS A 227 12.83 4.15 -10.36
N GLU A 228 12.39 4.73 -11.47
CA GLU A 228 12.01 4.00 -12.68
C GLU A 228 13.15 3.16 -13.25
N ALA A 229 14.40 3.66 -13.18
CA ALA A 229 15.57 2.90 -13.62
C ALA A 229 15.73 1.57 -12.85
N PHE A 230 15.49 1.56 -11.54
CA PHE A 230 15.52 0.33 -10.74
C PHE A 230 14.37 -0.62 -11.11
N LEU A 231 13.16 -0.09 -11.32
CA LEU A 231 12.03 -0.89 -11.76
C LEU A 231 12.25 -1.52 -13.15
N ASN A 232 12.88 -0.80 -14.07
CA ASN A 232 13.22 -1.29 -15.41
C ASN A 232 14.36 -2.31 -15.40
N GLY A 233 15.30 -2.19 -14.45
CA GLY A 233 16.48 -3.06 -14.36
C GLY A 233 16.26 -4.34 -13.57
N ALA A 234 15.22 -4.40 -12.74
CA ALA A 234 14.93 -5.55 -11.92
C ALA A 234 14.32 -6.71 -12.74
N ASP A 235 14.47 -7.92 -12.21
CA ASP A 235 13.89 -9.15 -12.74
C ASP A 235 12.75 -9.69 -11.84
N ILE A 236 12.80 -9.39 -10.53
CA ILE A 236 11.84 -9.84 -9.53
C ILE A 236 11.61 -8.74 -8.51
N PHE A 237 10.37 -8.45 -8.19
CA PHE A 237 10.01 -7.52 -7.12
C PHE A 237 9.66 -8.28 -5.84
N VAL A 238 10.31 -7.92 -4.72
CA VAL A 238 10.13 -8.62 -3.43
C VAL A 238 9.73 -7.63 -2.35
N PHE A 239 8.52 -7.81 -1.79
CA PHE A 239 7.97 -6.93 -0.77
C PHE A 239 7.30 -7.72 0.35
N PRO A 240 8.06 -8.33 1.27
CA PRO A 240 7.55 -9.25 2.29
C PRO A 240 7.03 -8.51 3.52
N THR A 241 6.19 -7.49 3.30
CA THR A 241 5.64 -6.61 4.34
C THR A 241 4.75 -7.37 5.32
N PHE A 242 4.85 -7.00 6.60
CA PHE A 242 3.91 -7.36 7.66
C PHE A 242 3.44 -6.11 8.42
N TYR A 243 3.56 -4.95 7.77
CA TYR A 243 3.15 -3.67 8.32
C TYR A 243 1.63 -3.65 8.55
N HIS A 244 1.22 -3.61 9.80
CA HIS A 244 -0.19 -3.80 10.19
C HIS A 244 -1.16 -2.76 9.60
N ASN A 245 -0.67 -1.59 9.18
CA ASN A 245 -1.48 -0.59 8.49
C ASN A 245 -1.42 -0.70 6.96
N GLU A 246 -0.75 -1.73 6.40
CA GLU A 246 -0.72 -1.93 4.96
C GLU A 246 -2.11 -2.26 4.43
N CYS A 247 -2.60 -1.46 3.51
CA CYS A 247 -3.88 -1.67 2.88
C CYS A 247 -3.75 -2.07 1.41
N PHE A 248 -3.04 -1.27 0.65
CA PHE A 248 -2.95 -1.44 -0.79
C PHE A 248 -1.64 -0.80 -1.30
N PRO A 249 -0.52 -1.50 -1.23
CA PRO A 249 0.79 -0.94 -1.52
C PRO A 249 0.97 -0.61 -3.01
N LEU A 250 1.12 0.69 -3.32
CA LEU A 250 1.26 1.18 -4.69
C LEU A 250 2.53 0.67 -5.38
N VAL A 251 3.57 0.33 -4.60
CA VAL A 251 4.82 -0.22 -5.13
C VAL A 251 4.62 -1.57 -5.86
N LEU A 252 3.59 -2.34 -5.49
CA LEU A 252 3.22 -3.55 -6.23
C LEU A 252 2.60 -3.22 -7.59
N LEU A 253 1.80 -2.15 -7.68
CA LEU A 253 1.26 -1.67 -8.95
C LEU A 253 2.38 -1.15 -9.86
N GLU A 254 3.34 -0.43 -9.28
CA GLU A 254 4.53 0.05 -9.99
C GLU A 254 5.34 -1.14 -10.54
N ALA A 255 5.57 -2.17 -9.73
CA ALA A 255 6.26 -3.39 -10.17
C ALA A 255 5.51 -4.11 -11.30
N MET A 256 4.18 -4.29 -11.16
CA MET A 256 3.35 -4.90 -12.21
C MET A 256 3.36 -4.07 -13.50
N GLN A 257 3.36 -2.74 -13.40
CA GLN A 257 3.49 -1.84 -14.53
C GLN A 257 4.79 -2.10 -15.31
N HIS A 258 5.88 -2.45 -14.62
CA HIS A 258 7.20 -2.75 -15.18
C HIS A 258 7.41 -4.26 -15.47
N ARG A 259 6.34 -5.05 -15.55
CA ARG A 259 6.37 -6.51 -15.84
C ARG A 259 7.21 -7.30 -14.86
N LEU A 260 7.30 -6.89 -13.60
CA LEU A 260 7.99 -7.64 -12.57
C LEU A 260 7.04 -8.64 -11.91
N PRO A 261 7.37 -9.93 -11.86
CA PRO A 261 6.68 -10.86 -10.97
C PRO A 261 6.90 -10.43 -9.53
N CYS A 262 5.83 -10.40 -8.75
CA CYS A 262 5.84 -9.90 -7.39
C CYS A 262 5.86 -11.06 -6.38
N VAL A 263 6.77 -11.02 -5.40
CA VAL A 263 6.72 -11.93 -4.23
C VAL A 263 6.41 -11.08 -3.01
N SER A 264 5.25 -11.33 -2.39
CA SER A 264 4.79 -10.55 -1.23
C SER A 264 4.02 -11.41 -0.24
N THR A 265 3.45 -10.79 0.79
CA THR A 265 2.69 -11.49 1.83
C THR A 265 1.18 -11.36 1.63
N THR A 266 0.42 -12.05 2.50
CA THR A 266 -1.04 -11.92 2.57
C THR A 266 -1.49 -10.72 3.44
N GLU A 267 -0.65 -9.69 3.64
CA GLU A 267 -1.00 -8.53 4.44
C GLU A 267 -2.00 -7.61 3.73
N GLY A 268 -3.03 -7.18 4.46
CA GLY A 268 -4.00 -6.19 3.98
C GLY A 268 -4.69 -6.60 2.67
N GLY A 269 -4.66 -5.71 1.68
CA GLY A 269 -5.26 -5.90 0.36
C GLY A 269 -4.34 -6.54 -0.67
N ILE A 270 -3.13 -6.95 -0.30
CA ILE A 270 -2.15 -7.55 -1.23
C ILE A 270 -2.71 -8.76 -1.99
N PRO A 271 -3.50 -9.67 -1.38
CA PRO A 271 -4.12 -10.77 -2.13
C PRO A 271 -5.12 -10.33 -3.22
N GLY A 272 -5.59 -9.08 -3.19
CA GLY A 272 -6.37 -8.49 -4.29
C GLY A 272 -5.51 -7.95 -5.42
N ILE A 273 -4.23 -7.68 -5.16
CA ILE A 273 -3.27 -7.19 -6.16
C ILE A 273 -2.58 -8.36 -6.86
N ILE A 274 -2.03 -9.31 -6.11
CA ILE A 274 -1.28 -10.45 -6.63
C ILE A 274 -2.20 -11.67 -6.78
N ASP A 275 -2.28 -12.22 -7.98
CA ASP A 275 -2.91 -13.52 -8.23
C ASP A 275 -1.85 -14.61 -8.02
N GLU A 276 -2.02 -15.43 -6.96
CA GLU A 276 -1.08 -16.51 -6.60
C GLU A 276 -0.79 -17.43 -7.78
N GLY A 277 0.48 -17.63 -8.09
CA GLY A 277 0.96 -18.48 -9.16
C GLY A 277 0.73 -17.95 -10.60
N LYS A 278 0.11 -16.75 -10.75
CA LYS A 278 -0.16 -16.13 -12.05
C LYS A 278 0.60 -14.82 -12.27
N THR A 279 0.53 -13.90 -11.32
CA THR A 279 1.22 -12.60 -11.40
C THR A 279 2.36 -12.49 -10.40
N GLY A 280 2.54 -13.50 -9.57
CA GLY A 280 3.54 -13.57 -8.52
C GLY A 280 3.21 -14.63 -7.49
N PHE A 281 3.82 -14.50 -6.32
CA PHE A 281 3.61 -15.41 -5.19
C PHE A 281 3.24 -14.68 -3.92
N LEU A 282 2.34 -15.28 -3.14
CA LEU A 282 1.98 -14.86 -1.79
C LEU A 282 2.59 -15.82 -0.76
N VAL A 283 3.30 -15.27 0.22
CA VAL A 283 3.94 -16.05 1.27
C VAL A 283 3.39 -15.69 2.65
N PRO A 284 3.46 -16.59 3.63
CA PRO A 284 3.14 -16.26 5.02
C PRO A 284 4.09 -15.16 5.54
N LYS A 285 3.54 -14.27 6.37
CA LYS A 285 4.34 -13.26 7.07
C LYS A 285 5.43 -13.91 7.93
N TYR A 286 6.55 -13.24 8.10
CA TYR A 286 7.68 -13.69 8.94
C TYR A 286 8.34 -15.01 8.53
N ASN A 287 8.09 -15.51 7.31
CA ASN A 287 8.62 -16.80 6.89
C ASN A 287 9.68 -16.65 5.78
N ALA A 288 10.94 -16.45 6.22
CA ALA A 288 12.07 -16.28 5.32
C ALA A 288 12.36 -17.53 4.45
N ALA A 289 12.11 -18.74 4.98
CA ALA A 289 12.34 -19.98 4.25
C ALA A 289 11.37 -20.15 3.07
N ILE A 290 10.06 -19.90 3.28
CA ILE A 290 9.08 -19.95 2.19
C ILE A 290 9.33 -18.81 1.19
N LEU A 291 9.69 -17.62 1.68
CA LEU A 291 10.07 -16.49 0.82
C LEU A 291 11.24 -16.87 -0.07
N ALA A 292 12.32 -17.43 0.50
CA ALA A 292 13.48 -17.90 -0.26
C ALA A 292 13.09 -18.92 -1.33
N ASN A 293 12.27 -19.91 -1.00
CA ASN A 293 11.84 -20.93 -1.98
C ASN A 293 11.06 -20.33 -3.15
N LYS A 294 10.20 -19.33 -2.92
CA LYS A 294 9.44 -18.66 -3.99
C LYS A 294 10.35 -17.79 -4.85
N ILE A 295 11.33 -17.10 -4.24
CA ILE A 295 12.33 -16.35 -4.99
C ILE A 295 13.20 -17.32 -5.81
N GLU A 296 13.68 -18.43 -5.24
CA GLU A 296 14.46 -19.45 -5.94
C GLU A 296 13.74 -19.99 -7.20
N THR A 297 12.44 -20.27 -7.09
CA THR A 297 11.62 -20.68 -8.23
C THR A 297 11.68 -19.66 -9.37
N LEU A 298 11.64 -18.36 -9.05
CA LEU A 298 11.75 -17.30 -10.06
C LEU A 298 13.18 -17.08 -10.53
N LEU A 299 14.20 -17.30 -9.71
CA LEU A 299 15.60 -17.20 -10.11
C LEU A 299 15.97 -18.28 -11.13
N THR A 300 15.45 -19.48 -10.96
CA THR A 300 15.79 -20.67 -11.78
C THR A 300 14.93 -20.83 -13.04
N ASP A 301 13.74 -20.23 -13.11
CA ASP A 301 12.83 -20.30 -14.25
C ASP A 301 12.57 -18.92 -14.86
N SER A 302 13.40 -18.54 -15.84
CA SER A 302 13.28 -17.25 -16.55
C SER A 302 11.98 -17.16 -17.36
N ALA A 303 11.51 -18.26 -17.92
CA ALA A 303 10.26 -18.29 -18.67
C ALA A 303 9.06 -18.06 -17.74
N LEU A 304 9.09 -18.62 -16.52
CA LEU A 304 8.07 -18.34 -15.51
C LEU A 304 8.08 -16.86 -15.08
N ARG A 305 9.30 -16.28 -14.85
CA ARG A 305 9.44 -14.85 -14.55
C ARG A 305 8.75 -14.00 -15.60
N GLN A 306 9.06 -14.24 -16.87
CA GLN A 306 8.49 -13.49 -17.99
C GLN A 306 6.97 -13.65 -18.06
N ARG A 307 6.46 -14.88 -17.98
CA ARG A 307 5.01 -15.15 -18.02
C ARG A 307 4.26 -14.43 -16.88
N MET A 308 4.80 -14.50 -15.65
CA MET A 308 4.19 -13.84 -14.49
C MET A 308 4.25 -12.32 -14.60
N GLY A 309 5.37 -11.76 -15.05
CA GLY A 309 5.53 -10.34 -15.27
C GLY A 309 4.53 -9.80 -16.30
N GLU A 310 4.40 -10.48 -17.44
CA GLU A 310 3.42 -10.12 -18.47
C GLU A 310 1.97 -10.26 -17.99
N ALA A 311 1.67 -11.28 -17.19
CA ALA A 311 0.35 -11.43 -16.57
C ALA A 311 0.08 -10.29 -15.56
N GLY A 312 1.09 -9.89 -14.78
CA GLY A 312 1.03 -8.74 -13.88
C GLY A 312 0.73 -7.46 -14.64
N ARG A 313 1.45 -7.19 -15.72
CA ARG A 313 1.21 -6.00 -16.57
C ARG A 313 -0.21 -5.96 -17.12
N ARG A 314 -0.72 -7.07 -17.68
CA ARG A 314 -2.10 -7.15 -18.15
C ARG A 314 -3.14 -6.88 -17.05
N LYS A 315 -2.91 -7.41 -15.84
CA LYS A 315 -3.79 -7.13 -14.70
C LYS A 315 -3.72 -5.66 -14.31
N PHE A 316 -2.52 -5.06 -14.25
CA PHE A 316 -2.35 -3.63 -14.01
C PHE A 316 -3.14 -2.77 -15.00
N GLU A 317 -3.00 -3.02 -16.29
CA GLU A 317 -3.71 -2.28 -17.36
C GLU A 317 -5.23 -2.40 -17.26
N LYS A 318 -5.71 -3.58 -16.87
CA LYS A 318 -7.14 -3.85 -16.74
C LYS A 318 -7.76 -3.25 -15.46
N GLU A 319 -7.01 -3.17 -14.36
CA GLU A 319 -7.59 -2.97 -13.03
C GLU A 319 -7.04 -1.78 -12.26
N PHE A 320 -5.78 -1.33 -12.55
CA PHE A 320 -5.03 -0.47 -11.64
C PHE A 320 -4.43 0.78 -12.31
N THR A 321 -4.83 1.11 -13.55
CA THR A 321 -4.49 2.41 -14.12
C THR A 321 -5.33 3.51 -13.47
N LEU A 322 -4.84 4.75 -13.54
CA LEU A 322 -5.57 5.90 -13.00
C LEU A 322 -6.95 6.05 -13.66
N GLU A 323 -7.03 5.85 -14.98
CA GLU A 323 -8.28 5.95 -15.75
C GLU A 323 -9.30 4.89 -15.29
N VAL A 324 -8.85 3.66 -15.01
CA VAL A 324 -9.73 2.59 -14.52
C VAL A 324 -10.22 2.92 -13.10
N PHE A 325 -9.35 3.45 -12.24
CA PHE A 325 -9.72 3.90 -10.91
C PHE A 325 -10.77 5.02 -10.97
N GLU A 326 -10.53 6.05 -11.77
CA GLU A 326 -11.44 7.21 -11.89
C GLU A 326 -12.81 6.78 -12.42
N LYS A 327 -12.85 5.93 -13.45
CA LYS A 327 -14.09 5.39 -13.98
C LYS A 327 -14.87 4.60 -12.93
N ARG A 328 -14.22 3.65 -12.25
CA ARG A 328 -14.83 2.81 -11.20
C ARG A 328 -15.33 3.67 -10.05
N MET A 329 -14.52 4.64 -9.61
CA MET A 329 -14.91 5.55 -8.54
C MET A 329 -16.13 6.38 -8.92
N ALA A 330 -16.17 6.92 -10.15
CA ALA A 330 -17.32 7.68 -10.63
C ALA A 330 -18.60 6.83 -10.67
N GLU A 331 -18.52 5.57 -11.10
CA GLU A 331 -19.65 4.63 -11.10
C GLU A 331 -20.14 4.34 -9.67
N ILE A 332 -19.23 4.07 -8.73
CA ILE A 332 -19.57 3.85 -7.32
C ILE A 332 -20.25 5.08 -6.72
N LEU A 333 -19.68 6.27 -6.91
CA LEU A 333 -20.26 7.50 -6.35
C LEU A 333 -21.64 7.80 -6.92
N LYS A 334 -21.91 7.54 -8.20
CA LYS A 334 -23.23 7.64 -8.80
C LYS A 334 -24.24 6.66 -8.15
N THR A 335 -23.81 5.45 -7.82
CA THR A 335 -24.65 4.46 -7.12
C THR A 335 -24.92 4.87 -5.65
N CYS A 336 -24.09 5.76 -5.10
CA CYS A 336 -24.22 6.27 -3.74
C CYS A 336 -25.13 7.50 -3.63
N VAL A 337 -25.56 8.11 -4.70
CA VAL A 337 -26.55 9.19 -4.77
C VAL A 337 -27.94 8.60 -5.00
#